data_41adc083967abb8c961881ce8081fc3c
#
_entry.id   41adc083967abb8c961881ce8081fc3c
#
_cell.length_a   1.000
_cell.length_b   1.000
_cell.length_c   1.000
_cell.angle_alpha   90.00
_cell.angle_beta   90.00
_cell.angle_gamma   90.00
#
_symmetry.space_group_name_H-M   'P 1'
#
loop_
_entity.id
_entity.type
_entity.pdbx_description
1 polymer ?
#
loop_
_entity_poly.entity_id
_entity_poly.type
_entity_poly.pdbx_seq_one_letter_code
_entity_poly.pdbx_strand_id
1 'polypeptide(L)'
;KEKYPSEAAEYELLSSGKLPEGWKDNIPVFKPDEKGLATRKASGKTLNAIADKLPLLIGGSADLSPSTDTELDAFESFTDENHGGRNFHFGIREHAMGAVLNGMALTKGIIPFGATFLIFSDYMRPPVRLAAIMKIRPIFIYTHDSIGLGEDGTTHQPVEQLIGLRSVPDVTVIRPADANETAQAWRVALEHSGGPVAIVLTRQNVPTIDQDKYEKAANVEKGAYILSDSETEPQIILIGSGSEVHLLLKAQEKLKAESIQARVVSFPSWEIFDAQSSEYKEKVFPKNIRRRLAVEAGSPIGWCKYVTEDGDVIGITKFGESAPGEEVMKEYGFTVENVVAKAKSLLQ
;
A
#
# COMPACT_ATOMS: atom_id res chain seq x y z
N LYS A 1 37.78 -8.31 -13.70
CA LYS A 1 37.02 -9.53 -14.02
C LYS A 1 37.85 -10.78 -13.71
N GLU A 2 39.03 -11.00 -14.30
CA GLU A 2 39.82 -12.22 -14.11
C GLU A 2 40.22 -12.47 -12.66
N LYS A 3 40.56 -11.42 -11.88
CA LYS A 3 41.01 -11.53 -10.49
C LYS A 3 39.87 -11.68 -9.49
N TYR A 4 38.69 -11.10 -9.79
CA TYR A 4 37.51 -11.08 -8.93
C TYR A 4 36.25 -11.32 -9.78
N PRO A 5 35.99 -12.57 -10.19
CA PRO A 5 34.92 -12.85 -11.15
C PRO A 5 33.51 -12.72 -10.54
N SER A 6 33.34 -13.07 -9.26
CA SER A 6 32.06 -12.94 -8.56
C SER A 6 31.66 -11.49 -8.33
N GLU A 7 32.60 -10.68 -7.84
CA GLU A 7 32.38 -9.25 -7.59
C GLU A 7 32.18 -8.49 -8.91
N ALA A 8 32.86 -8.93 -9.97
CA ALA A 8 32.65 -8.35 -11.30
C ALA A 8 31.27 -8.66 -11.85
N ALA A 9 30.77 -9.89 -11.67
CA ALA A 9 29.42 -10.27 -12.09
C ALA A 9 28.35 -9.49 -11.28
N GLU A 10 28.54 -9.36 -9.98
CA GLU A 10 27.68 -8.56 -9.12
C GLU A 10 27.67 -7.09 -9.58
N TYR A 11 28.84 -6.49 -9.76
CA TYR A 11 28.96 -5.12 -10.24
C TYR A 11 28.25 -4.89 -11.60
N GLU A 12 28.38 -5.85 -12.52
CA GLU A 12 27.71 -5.77 -13.83
C GLU A 12 26.18 -5.85 -13.69
N LEU A 13 25.69 -6.76 -12.85
CA LEU A 13 24.26 -6.87 -12.55
C LEU A 13 23.73 -5.55 -11.98
N LEU A 14 24.38 -5.03 -10.94
CA LEU A 14 23.99 -3.80 -10.26
C LEU A 14 24.05 -2.59 -11.20
N SER A 15 25.13 -2.47 -11.99
CA SER A 15 25.29 -1.40 -12.98
C SER A 15 24.25 -1.45 -14.10
N SER A 16 23.68 -2.63 -14.36
CA SER A 16 22.60 -2.80 -15.34
C SER A 16 21.26 -2.26 -14.85
N GLY A 17 21.09 -2.07 -13.52
CA GLY A 17 19.82 -1.71 -12.87
C GLY A 17 18.78 -2.83 -12.90
N LYS A 18 19.19 -4.07 -13.23
CA LYS A 18 18.30 -5.26 -13.23
C LYS A 18 18.28 -5.88 -11.84
N LEU A 19 17.14 -6.47 -11.51
CA LEU A 19 17.02 -7.29 -10.30
C LEU A 19 17.67 -8.67 -10.52
N PRO A 20 18.28 -9.27 -9.48
CA PRO A 20 18.85 -10.61 -9.55
C PRO A 20 17.81 -11.66 -9.96
N GLU A 21 18.24 -12.70 -10.65
CA GLU A 21 17.37 -13.83 -10.98
C GLU A 21 16.94 -14.56 -9.71
N GLY A 22 15.68 -15.02 -9.65
CA GLY A 22 15.14 -15.77 -8.51
C GLY A 22 14.84 -14.93 -7.26
N TRP A 23 14.95 -13.62 -7.27
CA TRP A 23 14.66 -12.78 -6.11
C TRP A 23 13.20 -12.87 -5.64
N LYS A 24 12.28 -13.21 -6.55
CA LYS A 24 10.84 -13.35 -6.27
C LYS A 24 10.49 -14.64 -5.54
N ASP A 25 11.36 -15.64 -5.59
CA ASP A 25 11.06 -16.98 -5.07
C ASP A 25 10.87 -16.99 -3.55
N ASN A 26 11.43 -15.99 -2.88
CA ASN A 26 11.32 -15.82 -1.43
C ASN A 26 10.15 -14.92 -1.00
N ILE A 27 9.33 -14.41 -1.93
CA ILE A 27 8.16 -13.60 -1.56
C ILE A 27 7.19 -14.48 -0.76
N PRO A 28 6.86 -14.12 0.48
CA PRO A 28 6.04 -14.97 1.33
C PRO A 28 4.59 -15.03 0.85
N VAL A 29 3.96 -16.19 1.06
CA VAL A 29 2.52 -16.37 0.95
C VAL A 29 1.97 -16.61 2.35
N PHE A 30 1.09 -15.74 2.79
CA PHE A 30 0.48 -15.80 4.11
C PHE A 30 -0.81 -16.64 4.05
N LYS A 31 -0.97 -17.53 5.01
CA LYS A 31 -2.19 -18.36 5.12
C LYS A 31 -3.38 -17.51 5.59
N PRO A 32 -4.61 -17.86 5.21
CA PRO A 32 -5.81 -17.20 5.72
C PRO A 32 -5.85 -17.19 7.24
N ASP A 33 -6.14 -16.03 7.83
CA ASP A 33 -6.21 -15.86 9.28
C ASP A 33 -7.17 -14.70 9.62
N GLU A 34 -8.24 -15.00 10.35
CA GLU A 34 -9.21 -13.98 10.80
C GLU A 34 -8.64 -13.01 11.84
N LYS A 35 -7.68 -13.45 12.68
CA LYS A 35 -6.96 -12.57 13.61
C LYS A 35 -6.01 -11.63 12.87
N GLY A 36 -5.53 -12.11 11.74
CA GLY A 36 -4.76 -11.38 10.77
C GLY A 36 -3.41 -10.90 11.24
N LEU A 37 -2.81 -10.07 10.40
CA LEU A 37 -1.51 -9.47 10.58
C LEU A 37 -1.56 -8.00 10.16
N ALA A 38 -0.96 -7.10 10.92
CA ALA A 38 -0.78 -5.71 10.48
C ALA A 38 0.02 -5.68 9.17
N THR A 39 -0.42 -4.89 8.21
CA THR A 39 0.29 -4.88 6.91
C THR A 39 1.72 -4.34 7.04
N ARG A 40 2.01 -3.48 8.04
CA ARG A 40 3.41 -3.11 8.36
C ARG A 40 4.26 -4.31 8.75
N LYS A 41 3.72 -5.26 9.55
CA LYS A 41 4.42 -6.49 9.93
C LYS A 41 4.58 -7.46 8.76
N ALA A 42 3.57 -7.55 7.90
CA ALA A 42 3.66 -8.31 6.66
C ALA A 42 4.73 -7.73 5.74
N SER A 43 4.84 -6.39 5.69
CA SER A 43 5.90 -5.67 4.97
C SER A 43 7.29 -6.02 5.51
N GLY A 44 7.50 -5.95 6.83
CA GLY A 44 8.78 -6.31 7.44
C GLY A 44 9.19 -7.76 7.16
N LYS A 45 8.24 -8.70 7.28
CA LYS A 45 8.48 -10.12 6.93
C LYS A 45 8.83 -10.28 5.45
N THR A 46 8.17 -9.57 4.55
CA THR A 46 8.45 -9.63 3.12
C THR A 46 9.81 -9.01 2.81
N LEU A 47 10.09 -7.83 3.37
CA LEU A 47 11.36 -7.13 3.22
C LEU A 47 12.53 -8.03 3.64
N ASN A 48 12.44 -8.66 4.81
CA ASN A 48 13.48 -9.59 5.31
C ASN A 48 13.62 -10.85 4.46
N ALA A 49 12.50 -11.40 3.95
CA ALA A 49 12.52 -12.59 3.10
C ALA A 49 13.23 -12.37 1.74
N ILE A 50 13.13 -11.16 1.18
CA ILE A 50 13.74 -10.84 -0.12
C ILE A 50 15.14 -10.22 -0.02
N ALA A 51 15.51 -9.72 1.17
CA ALA A 51 16.74 -8.94 1.38
C ALA A 51 18.03 -9.70 1.00
N ASP A 52 18.11 -11.00 1.27
CA ASP A 52 19.26 -11.83 0.93
C ASP A 52 19.54 -11.91 -0.58
N LYS A 53 18.49 -11.83 -1.38
CA LYS A 53 18.57 -11.88 -2.85
C LYS A 53 18.78 -10.49 -3.49
N LEU A 54 18.67 -9.45 -2.70
CA LEU A 54 18.75 -8.05 -3.15
C LEU A 54 19.84 -7.32 -2.37
N PRO A 55 21.12 -7.52 -2.68
CA PRO A 55 22.24 -7.03 -1.87
C PRO A 55 22.28 -5.51 -1.73
N LEU A 56 21.74 -4.75 -2.68
CA LEU A 56 21.65 -3.30 -2.63
C LEU A 56 20.24 -2.76 -2.27
N LEU A 57 19.39 -3.59 -1.70
CA LEU A 57 18.19 -3.14 -1.00
C LEU A 57 18.61 -2.66 0.39
N ILE A 58 18.72 -1.37 0.58
CA ILE A 58 19.26 -0.72 1.76
C ILE A 58 18.37 0.44 2.20
N GLY A 59 18.25 0.67 3.49
CA GLY A 59 17.43 1.77 3.98
C GLY A 59 17.19 1.70 5.49
N GLY A 60 16.10 2.29 5.94
CA GLY A 60 15.77 2.36 7.36
C GLY A 60 14.62 3.31 7.61
N SER A 61 14.60 3.95 8.79
CA SER A 61 13.51 4.84 9.17
C SER A 61 13.97 6.14 9.81
N ALA A 62 13.02 7.08 9.91
CA ALA A 62 13.18 8.32 10.66
C ALA A 62 12.94 8.08 12.16
N ASP A 63 13.82 7.28 12.79
CA ASP A 63 13.80 6.90 14.21
C ASP A 63 12.56 6.08 14.64
N LEU A 64 11.99 5.32 13.73
CA LEU A 64 10.77 4.56 13.93
C LEU A 64 10.87 3.07 13.55
N SER A 65 12.08 2.51 13.41
CA SER A 65 12.30 1.14 12.91
C SER A 65 11.44 0.08 13.61
N PRO A 66 11.32 0.05 14.96
CA PRO A 66 10.48 -0.93 15.64
C PRO A 66 8.97 -0.76 15.33
N SER A 67 8.55 0.49 15.05
CA SER A 67 7.14 0.81 14.76
C SER A 67 6.78 0.62 13.30
N THR A 68 7.74 0.76 12.40
CA THR A 68 7.55 0.61 10.95
C THR A 68 7.87 -0.80 10.44
N ASP A 69 8.48 -1.66 11.29
CA ASP A 69 8.96 -3.00 10.95
C ASP A 69 9.88 -2.99 9.69
N THR A 70 10.87 -2.08 9.67
CA THR A 70 11.73 -1.87 8.48
C THR A 70 13.20 -2.15 8.71
N GLU A 71 13.54 -2.82 9.81
CA GLU A 71 14.88 -3.31 10.06
C GLU A 71 15.15 -4.59 9.27
N LEU A 72 16.32 -4.67 8.68
CA LEU A 72 16.83 -5.88 8.00
C LEU A 72 17.56 -6.72 9.05
N ASP A 73 16.88 -7.70 9.62
CA ASP A 73 17.30 -8.47 10.81
C ASP A 73 18.66 -9.17 10.63
N ALA A 74 18.99 -9.61 9.42
CA ALA A 74 20.21 -10.33 9.09
C ALA A 74 21.41 -9.41 8.79
N PHE A 75 21.22 -8.07 8.84
CA PHE A 75 22.24 -7.12 8.41
C PHE A 75 22.52 -6.07 9.49
N GLU A 76 23.77 -5.67 9.59
CA GLU A 76 24.20 -4.67 10.54
C GLU A 76 23.79 -3.24 10.14
N SER A 77 23.92 -2.32 11.10
CA SER A 77 23.73 -0.90 10.88
C SER A 77 24.89 -0.30 10.09
N PHE A 78 24.57 0.63 9.20
CA PHE A 78 25.56 1.49 8.56
C PHE A 78 26.03 2.55 9.57
N THR A 79 27.32 2.53 9.87
CA THR A 79 27.97 3.44 10.82
C THR A 79 29.29 3.96 10.24
N ASP A 80 29.93 4.85 10.95
CA ASP A 80 31.29 5.34 10.63
C ASP A 80 32.34 4.23 10.72
N GLU A 81 32.09 3.21 11.53
CA GLU A 81 32.99 2.03 11.68
C GLU A 81 32.61 0.88 10.74
N ASN A 82 31.34 0.84 10.26
CA ASN A 82 30.81 -0.22 9.39
C ASN A 82 30.07 0.33 8.19
N HIS A 83 30.78 0.58 7.10
CA HIS A 83 30.19 1.03 5.84
C HIS A 83 29.53 -0.09 5.02
N GLY A 84 29.63 -1.35 5.49
CA GLY A 84 28.95 -2.51 4.88
C GLY A 84 27.54 -2.74 5.42
N GLY A 85 27.12 -2.02 6.46
CA GLY A 85 25.80 -2.11 7.04
C GLY A 85 24.69 -1.68 6.07
N ARG A 86 23.53 -2.29 6.20
CA ARG A 86 22.38 -2.03 5.30
C ARG A 86 21.22 -1.31 6.00
N ASN A 87 21.24 -1.23 7.34
CA ASN A 87 20.27 -0.52 8.14
C ASN A 87 20.73 0.92 8.40
N PHE A 88 19.98 1.90 7.92
CA PHE A 88 20.27 3.32 8.08
C PHE A 88 19.37 3.94 9.15
N HIS A 89 19.97 4.66 10.08
CA HIS A 89 19.28 5.39 11.15
C HIS A 89 19.26 6.88 10.82
N PHE A 90 18.18 7.34 10.18
CA PHE A 90 18.07 8.73 9.72
C PHE A 90 17.78 9.74 10.83
N GLY A 91 17.34 9.26 12.02
CA GLY A 91 16.84 10.10 13.09
C GLY A 91 15.50 10.76 12.71
N ILE A 92 14.99 11.64 13.55
CA ILE A 92 13.74 12.37 13.32
C ILE A 92 14.00 13.47 12.27
N ARG A 93 14.14 13.05 10.99
CA ARG A 93 14.56 13.91 9.86
C ARG A 93 13.96 13.45 8.55
N GLU A 94 12.65 13.43 8.44
CA GLU A 94 11.90 12.86 7.30
C GLU A 94 12.31 13.51 5.97
N HIS A 95 12.43 14.84 5.94
CA HIS A 95 12.88 15.56 4.75
C HIS A 95 14.29 15.13 4.32
N ALA A 96 15.23 15.11 5.27
CA ALA A 96 16.61 14.72 5.00
C ALA A 96 16.69 13.23 4.60
N MET A 97 15.94 12.35 5.27
CA MET A 97 15.82 10.94 4.86
C MET A 97 15.41 10.84 3.40
N GLY A 98 14.31 11.48 3.01
CA GLY A 98 13.86 11.46 1.62
C GLY A 98 14.88 12.01 0.63
N ALA A 99 15.62 13.08 0.99
CA ALA A 99 16.68 13.65 0.15
C ALA A 99 17.89 12.69 0.03
N VAL A 100 18.28 12.02 1.12
CA VAL A 100 19.35 11.00 1.10
C VAL A 100 18.95 9.83 0.21
N LEU A 101 17.71 9.32 0.36
CA LEU A 101 17.19 8.24 -0.49
C LEU A 101 17.21 8.65 -1.99
N ASN A 102 16.88 9.89 -2.30
CA ASN A 102 16.97 10.38 -3.66
C ASN A 102 18.42 10.37 -4.18
N GLY A 103 19.37 10.80 -3.37
CA GLY A 103 20.79 10.72 -3.70
C GLY A 103 21.27 9.30 -3.93
N MET A 104 20.86 8.36 -3.07
CA MET A 104 21.16 6.93 -3.20
C MET A 104 20.55 6.34 -4.49
N ALA A 105 19.29 6.69 -4.81
CA ALA A 105 18.61 6.20 -6.00
C ALA A 105 19.22 6.70 -7.33
N LEU A 106 20.00 7.78 -7.31
CA LEU A 106 20.78 8.25 -8.47
C LEU A 106 21.98 7.33 -8.76
N THR A 107 22.42 6.55 -7.78
CA THR A 107 23.46 5.56 -7.98
C THR A 107 22.83 4.27 -8.53
N LYS A 108 23.20 3.90 -9.76
CA LYS A 108 22.66 2.70 -10.41
C LYS A 108 22.84 1.45 -9.55
N GLY A 109 21.79 0.67 -9.45
CA GLY A 109 21.78 -0.60 -8.71
C GLY A 109 21.35 -0.48 -7.26
N ILE A 110 21.50 0.66 -6.60
CA ILE A 110 20.99 0.85 -5.24
C ILE A 110 19.46 0.96 -5.28
N ILE A 111 18.81 0.20 -4.39
CA ILE A 111 17.37 0.21 -4.19
C ILE A 111 17.12 0.76 -2.77
N PRO A 112 17.02 2.08 -2.62
CA PRO A 112 16.87 2.67 -1.31
C PRO A 112 15.41 2.64 -0.85
N PHE A 113 15.21 2.34 0.44
CA PHE A 113 13.90 2.48 1.09
C PHE A 113 13.99 3.34 2.35
N GLY A 114 12.92 4.03 2.69
CA GLY A 114 12.84 4.81 3.91
C GLY A 114 11.43 4.86 4.47
N ALA A 115 11.33 4.77 5.79
CA ALA A 115 10.07 4.60 6.48
C ALA A 115 9.80 5.67 7.54
N THR A 116 8.53 6.04 7.63
CA THR A 116 7.98 6.85 8.72
C THR A 116 6.48 6.58 8.83
N PHE A 117 5.76 7.27 9.72
CA PHE A 117 4.30 7.23 9.75
C PHE A 117 3.71 8.06 8.61
N LEU A 118 2.52 7.69 8.14
CA LEU A 118 1.88 8.37 7.01
C LEU A 118 1.65 9.86 7.28
N ILE A 119 1.29 10.23 8.50
CA ILE A 119 1.10 11.65 8.87
C ILE A 119 2.38 12.48 8.61
N PHE A 120 3.56 11.89 8.80
CA PHE A 120 4.84 12.58 8.58
C PHE A 120 5.27 12.64 7.12
N SER A 121 4.47 12.07 6.20
CA SER A 121 4.66 12.32 4.76
C SER A 121 4.59 13.81 4.41
N ASP A 122 3.91 14.62 5.22
CA ASP A 122 3.86 16.07 5.08
C ASP A 122 5.27 16.71 5.16
N TYR A 123 6.12 16.19 6.06
CA TYR A 123 7.53 16.63 6.16
C TYR A 123 8.40 16.10 5.00
N MET A 124 7.99 15.00 4.35
CA MET A 124 8.71 14.40 3.21
C MET A 124 8.22 14.87 1.84
N ARG A 125 7.15 15.64 1.78
CA ARG A 125 6.51 16.01 0.50
C ARG A 125 7.48 16.58 -0.54
N PRO A 126 8.40 17.52 -0.22
CA PRO A 126 9.35 18.04 -1.22
C PRO A 126 10.30 16.99 -1.80
N PRO A 127 11.00 16.14 -1.02
CA PRO A 127 11.85 15.09 -1.59
C PRO A 127 11.06 14.01 -2.35
N VAL A 128 9.85 13.62 -1.92
CA VAL A 128 8.98 12.70 -2.67
C VAL A 128 8.64 13.29 -4.05
N ARG A 129 8.23 14.57 -4.07
CA ARG A 129 7.93 15.27 -5.32
C ARG A 129 9.17 15.38 -6.22
N LEU A 130 10.34 15.62 -5.64
CA LEU A 130 11.59 15.71 -6.39
C LEU A 130 11.99 14.34 -6.98
N ALA A 131 11.81 13.24 -6.24
CA ALA A 131 12.00 11.89 -6.74
C ALA A 131 11.16 11.62 -7.99
N ALA A 132 9.88 12.03 -7.97
CA ALA A 132 8.97 11.90 -9.11
C ALA A 132 9.45 12.72 -10.32
N ILE A 133 9.82 13.98 -10.13
CA ILE A 133 10.37 14.86 -11.20
C ILE A 133 11.62 14.23 -11.82
N MET A 134 12.51 13.66 -11.02
CA MET A 134 13.74 13.00 -11.48
C MET A 134 13.52 11.60 -12.03
N LYS A 135 12.30 11.02 -11.88
CA LYS A 135 11.95 9.65 -12.27
C LYS A 135 12.89 8.60 -11.66
N ILE A 136 13.35 8.84 -10.44
CA ILE A 136 14.13 7.90 -9.65
C ILE A 136 13.22 7.03 -8.78
N ARG A 137 13.72 5.90 -8.28
CA ARG A 137 12.91 4.83 -7.69
C ARG A 137 13.19 4.55 -6.20
N PRO A 138 13.24 5.54 -5.30
CA PRO A 138 13.22 5.22 -3.89
C PRO A 138 11.85 4.62 -3.52
N ILE A 139 11.85 3.70 -2.55
CA ILE A 139 10.62 3.13 -1.99
C ILE A 139 10.35 3.82 -0.66
N PHE A 140 9.23 4.53 -0.57
CA PHE A 140 8.77 5.18 0.64
C PHE A 140 7.75 4.28 1.34
N ILE A 141 7.99 3.98 2.62
CA ILE A 141 7.13 3.13 3.43
C ILE A 141 6.45 4.01 4.46
N TYR A 142 5.13 4.09 4.40
CA TYR A 142 4.31 4.87 5.31
C TYR A 142 3.39 3.95 6.11
N THR A 143 3.67 3.81 7.40
CA THR A 143 2.82 3.02 8.30
C THR A 143 1.83 3.91 9.05
N HIS A 144 0.94 3.32 9.86
CA HIS A 144 -0.08 4.07 10.59
C HIS A 144 -0.99 4.87 9.64
N ASP A 145 -1.59 4.14 8.70
CA ASP A 145 -2.22 4.63 7.47
C ASP A 145 -3.55 5.37 7.64
N SER A 146 -4.20 5.28 8.81
CA SER A 146 -5.55 5.79 9.01
C SER A 146 -5.87 6.03 10.49
N ILE A 147 -7.07 6.53 10.78
CA ILE A 147 -7.61 6.67 12.13
C ILE A 147 -7.67 5.33 12.90
N GLY A 148 -7.61 4.20 12.19
CA GLY A 148 -7.56 2.87 12.78
C GLY A 148 -6.28 2.59 13.57
N LEU A 149 -5.27 3.46 13.52
CA LEU A 149 -4.07 3.37 14.37
C LEU A 149 -4.38 3.53 15.87
N GLY A 150 -5.44 4.27 16.21
CA GLY A 150 -6.02 4.30 17.53
C GLY A 150 -5.57 5.44 18.44
N GLU A 151 -5.08 5.08 19.63
CA GLU A 151 -4.90 5.98 20.79
C GLU A 151 -3.86 7.08 20.62
N ASP A 152 -2.97 6.99 19.65
CA ASP A 152 -1.99 8.05 19.32
C ASP A 152 -2.67 9.38 18.96
N GLY A 153 -3.93 9.33 18.55
CA GLY A 153 -4.83 10.47 18.44
C GLY A 153 -4.60 11.35 17.21
N THR A 154 -5.24 12.49 17.21
CA THR A 154 -5.39 13.42 16.08
C THR A 154 -4.08 13.84 15.43
N THR A 155 -3.01 14.01 16.20
CA THR A 155 -1.69 14.43 15.65
C THR A 155 -0.97 13.34 14.86
N HIS A 156 -1.42 12.09 14.97
CA HIS A 156 -0.83 10.93 14.32
C HIS A 156 -1.77 10.25 13.31
N GLN A 157 -3.05 10.60 13.35
CA GLN A 157 -4.09 10.03 12.51
C GLN A 157 -4.20 10.78 11.18
N PRO A 158 -3.75 10.19 10.05
CA PRO A 158 -3.82 10.82 8.75
C PRO A 158 -5.25 10.86 8.23
N VAL A 159 -5.59 11.92 7.51
CA VAL A 159 -6.86 12.11 6.81
C VAL A 159 -6.59 12.47 5.35
N GLU A 160 -5.88 13.58 5.12
CA GLU A 160 -5.58 14.12 3.79
C GLU A 160 -4.24 13.63 3.21
N GLN A 161 -3.40 12.97 3.99
CA GLN A 161 -2.05 12.54 3.55
C GLN A 161 -2.09 11.56 2.38
N LEU A 162 -3.05 10.61 2.42
CA LEU A 162 -3.18 9.60 1.36
C LEU A 162 -3.51 10.25 0.01
N ILE A 163 -4.54 11.10 -0.04
CA ILE A 163 -4.86 11.84 -1.28
C ILE A 163 -3.77 12.87 -1.61
N GLY A 164 -3.11 13.40 -0.59
CA GLY A 164 -1.94 14.26 -0.73
C GLY A 164 -0.83 13.60 -1.54
N LEU A 165 -0.49 12.34 -1.25
CA LEU A 165 0.48 11.56 -2.01
C LEU A 165 -0.01 11.26 -3.43
N ARG A 166 -1.25 10.79 -3.60
CA ARG A 166 -1.88 10.52 -4.90
C ARG A 166 -1.98 11.75 -5.80
N SER A 167 -1.97 12.95 -5.22
CA SER A 167 -2.00 14.21 -5.98
C SER A 167 -0.64 14.62 -6.57
N VAL A 168 0.44 13.95 -6.21
CA VAL A 168 1.78 14.21 -6.77
C VAL A 168 1.94 13.40 -8.05
N PRO A 169 2.13 14.05 -9.22
CA PRO A 169 2.33 13.33 -10.48
C PRO A 169 3.53 12.36 -10.40
N ASP A 170 3.41 11.22 -11.07
CA ASP A 170 4.45 10.18 -11.18
C ASP A 170 4.87 9.54 -9.82
N VAL A 171 4.11 9.74 -8.75
CA VAL A 171 4.21 8.95 -7.52
C VAL A 171 3.19 7.81 -7.61
N THR A 172 3.65 6.58 -7.47
CA THR A 172 2.76 5.41 -7.38
C THR A 172 2.48 5.10 -5.92
N VAL A 173 1.21 5.16 -5.51
CA VAL A 173 0.77 4.86 -4.14
C VAL A 173 0.11 3.49 -4.13
N ILE A 174 0.56 2.60 -3.22
CA ILE A 174 -0.02 1.26 -3.04
C ILE A 174 -0.45 1.12 -1.57
N ARG A 175 -1.76 0.96 -1.34
CA ARG A 175 -2.34 0.73 0.00
C ARG A 175 -2.97 -0.67 0.04
N PRO A 176 -2.20 -1.70 0.42
CA PRO A 176 -2.63 -3.09 0.37
C PRO A 176 -3.67 -3.43 1.45
N ALA A 177 -4.60 -4.33 1.13
CA ALA A 177 -5.70 -4.73 2.01
C ALA A 177 -5.29 -5.73 3.09
N ASP A 178 -4.28 -6.55 2.83
CA ASP A 178 -3.86 -7.64 3.72
C ASP A 178 -2.36 -7.99 3.57
N ALA A 179 -1.95 -9.05 4.25
CA ALA A 179 -0.57 -9.52 4.21
C ALA A 179 -0.12 -9.99 2.81
N ASN A 180 -0.99 -10.63 2.04
CA ASN A 180 -0.67 -11.12 0.70
C ASN A 180 -0.60 -9.98 -0.32
N GLU A 181 -1.54 -9.03 -0.27
CA GLU A 181 -1.42 -7.81 -1.09
C GLU A 181 -0.17 -7.02 -0.74
N THR A 182 0.25 -7.00 0.55
CA THR A 182 1.48 -6.33 0.98
C THR A 182 2.73 -6.98 0.37
N ALA A 183 2.79 -8.31 0.36
CA ALA A 183 3.88 -9.04 -0.27
C ALA A 183 3.96 -8.74 -1.78
N GLN A 184 2.82 -8.64 -2.45
CA GLN A 184 2.76 -8.26 -3.86
C GLN A 184 3.03 -6.77 -4.10
N ALA A 185 2.70 -5.89 -3.14
CA ALA A 185 3.06 -4.47 -3.22
C ALA A 185 4.59 -4.28 -3.25
N TRP A 186 5.35 -5.05 -2.47
CA TRP A 186 6.81 -5.07 -2.56
C TRP A 186 7.30 -5.54 -3.93
N ARG A 187 6.71 -6.61 -4.49
CA ARG A 187 7.04 -7.07 -5.85
C ARG A 187 6.82 -5.95 -6.87
N VAL A 188 5.65 -5.34 -6.84
CA VAL A 188 5.30 -4.25 -7.76
C VAL A 188 6.25 -3.06 -7.59
N ALA A 189 6.56 -2.66 -6.35
CA ALA A 189 7.47 -1.55 -6.07
C ALA A 189 8.88 -1.78 -6.62
N LEU A 190 9.41 -2.99 -6.46
CA LEU A 190 10.74 -3.36 -6.97
C LEU A 190 10.79 -3.45 -8.50
N GLU A 191 9.72 -3.88 -9.15
CA GLU A 191 9.60 -3.96 -10.61
C GLU A 191 9.23 -2.63 -11.27
N HIS A 192 8.68 -1.68 -10.49
CA HIS A 192 8.25 -0.39 -11.01
C HIS A 192 9.42 0.43 -11.55
N SER A 193 9.24 1.07 -12.70
CA SER A 193 10.30 1.84 -13.37
C SER A 193 9.93 3.31 -13.62
N GLY A 194 8.72 3.72 -13.29
CA GLY A 194 8.17 5.02 -13.69
C GLY A 194 8.45 6.18 -12.74
N GLY A 195 8.94 5.90 -11.52
CA GLY A 195 9.12 6.91 -10.47
C GLY A 195 9.16 6.28 -9.08
N PRO A 196 9.03 7.05 -8.01
CA PRO A 196 9.01 6.55 -6.65
C PRO A 196 7.70 5.79 -6.35
N VAL A 197 7.79 4.80 -5.45
CA VAL A 197 6.63 4.07 -4.94
C VAL A 197 6.46 4.36 -3.46
N ALA A 198 5.23 4.67 -3.05
CA ALA A 198 4.81 4.80 -1.67
C ALA A 198 3.94 3.61 -1.27
N ILE A 199 4.40 2.78 -0.33
CA ILE A 199 3.63 1.67 0.24
C ILE A 199 3.03 2.15 1.55
N VAL A 200 1.69 2.14 1.64
CA VAL A 200 0.93 2.69 2.78
C VAL A 200 0.31 1.54 3.58
N LEU A 201 0.65 1.44 4.87
CA LEU A 201 0.49 0.24 5.67
C LEU A 201 -0.24 0.49 6.99
N THR A 202 -1.07 -0.47 7.42
CA THR A 202 -1.80 -0.40 8.70
C THR A 202 -0.88 -0.60 9.90
N ARG A 203 -1.22 0.06 11.01
CA ARG A 203 -0.69 -0.26 12.35
C ARG A 203 -1.44 -1.43 12.98
N GLN A 204 -2.76 -1.44 12.85
CA GLN A 204 -3.64 -2.48 13.36
C GLN A 204 -3.58 -3.75 12.51
N ASN A 205 -3.90 -4.89 13.12
CA ASN A 205 -4.07 -6.14 12.40
C ASN A 205 -5.29 -6.05 11.48
N VAL A 206 -5.15 -6.71 10.32
CA VAL A 206 -6.24 -6.94 9.38
C VAL A 206 -6.29 -8.44 9.03
N PRO A 207 -7.45 -9.04 8.80
CA PRO A 207 -7.54 -10.44 8.40
C PRO A 207 -6.68 -10.73 7.17
N THR A 208 -6.13 -11.94 7.05
CA THR A 208 -5.49 -12.37 5.81
C THR A 208 -6.52 -13.06 4.93
N ILE A 209 -6.72 -12.53 3.74
CA ILE A 209 -7.75 -12.97 2.79
C ILE A 209 -7.41 -14.36 2.25
N ASP A 210 -8.43 -15.22 2.21
CA ASP A 210 -8.33 -16.56 1.63
C ASP A 210 -8.28 -16.49 0.11
N GLN A 211 -7.11 -16.71 -0.46
CA GLN A 211 -6.88 -16.70 -1.89
C GLN A 211 -7.41 -17.94 -2.64
N ASP A 212 -7.97 -18.92 -1.93
CA ASP A 212 -8.69 -20.05 -2.56
C ASP A 212 -10.20 -19.76 -2.68
N LYS A 213 -10.70 -18.83 -1.84
CA LYS A 213 -12.09 -18.32 -1.90
C LYS A 213 -12.21 -17.08 -2.77
N TYR A 214 -11.22 -16.21 -2.73
CA TYR A 214 -11.21 -14.90 -3.39
C TYR A 214 -10.09 -14.79 -4.43
N GLU A 215 -10.14 -13.75 -5.26
CA GLU A 215 -9.13 -13.55 -6.30
C GLU A 215 -7.73 -13.31 -5.71
N LYS A 216 -6.70 -13.68 -6.46
CA LYS A 216 -5.30 -13.70 -5.99
C LYS A 216 -4.73 -12.29 -5.81
N ALA A 217 -3.98 -12.10 -4.72
CA ALA A 217 -3.28 -10.85 -4.42
C ALA A 217 -2.25 -10.43 -5.49
N ALA A 218 -1.79 -11.36 -6.34
CA ALA A 218 -0.92 -11.04 -7.48
C ALA A 218 -1.51 -9.94 -8.38
N ASN A 219 -2.83 -9.78 -8.41
CA ASN A 219 -3.53 -8.75 -9.17
C ASN A 219 -3.32 -7.31 -8.65
N VAL A 220 -2.62 -7.10 -7.53
CA VAL A 220 -2.14 -5.78 -7.10
C VAL A 220 -1.38 -5.08 -8.23
N GLU A 221 -0.70 -5.83 -9.09
CA GLU A 221 -0.03 -5.30 -10.29
C GLU A 221 -0.96 -4.61 -11.30
N LYS A 222 -2.26 -4.79 -11.18
CA LYS A 222 -3.29 -4.11 -12.01
C LYS A 222 -3.80 -2.82 -11.38
N GLY A 223 -3.44 -2.53 -10.13
CA GLY A 223 -3.88 -1.35 -9.39
C GLY A 223 -5.28 -1.44 -8.79
N ALA A 224 -6.23 -2.02 -9.50
CA ALA A 224 -7.54 -2.43 -9.02
C ALA A 224 -7.95 -3.74 -9.67
N TYR A 225 -8.67 -4.58 -8.94
CA TYR A 225 -9.15 -5.86 -9.45
C TYR A 225 -10.42 -6.31 -8.73
N ILE A 226 -11.20 -7.14 -9.42
CA ILE A 226 -12.39 -7.77 -8.85
C ILE A 226 -11.90 -8.81 -7.84
N LEU A 227 -12.01 -8.50 -6.54
CA LEU A 227 -11.61 -9.41 -5.47
C LEU A 227 -12.67 -10.50 -5.24
N SER A 228 -13.94 -10.11 -5.32
CA SER A 228 -15.09 -11.01 -5.21
C SER A 228 -16.20 -10.53 -6.15
N ASP A 229 -16.61 -11.40 -7.06
CA ASP A 229 -17.71 -11.06 -7.97
C ASP A 229 -19.05 -11.57 -7.44
N SER A 230 -20.14 -11.07 -8.01
CA SER A 230 -21.49 -11.58 -7.78
C SER A 230 -21.80 -12.78 -8.68
N GLU A 231 -22.81 -13.56 -8.32
CA GLU A 231 -23.22 -14.75 -9.10
C GLU A 231 -23.90 -14.35 -10.43
N THR A 232 -24.52 -13.19 -10.46
CA THR A 232 -25.15 -12.60 -11.65
C THR A 232 -24.60 -11.20 -11.85
N GLU A 233 -25.12 -10.44 -12.82
CA GLU A 233 -24.73 -9.06 -13.03
C GLU A 233 -24.86 -8.24 -11.74
N PRO A 234 -23.81 -7.52 -11.28
CA PRO A 234 -23.87 -6.79 -10.03
C PRO A 234 -24.78 -5.56 -10.14
N GLN A 235 -25.59 -5.36 -9.12
CA GLN A 235 -26.45 -4.17 -8.98
C GLN A 235 -25.66 -2.98 -8.42
N ILE A 236 -24.55 -3.26 -7.70
CA ILE A 236 -23.68 -2.27 -7.09
C ILE A 236 -22.22 -2.78 -7.05
N ILE A 237 -21.26 -1.86 -7.16
CA ILE A 237 -19.84 -2.15 -6.96
C ILE A 237 -19.38 -1.49 -5.65
N LEU A 238 -18.84 -2.29 -4.75
CA LEU A 238 -18.20 -1.87 -3.52
C LEU A 238 -16.69 -1.76 -3.77
N ILE A 239 -16.10 -0.60 -3.48
CA ILE A 239 -14.71 -0.30 -3.82
C ILE A 239 -13.97 0.08 -2.54
N GLY A 240 -12.78 -0.46 -2.32
CA GLY A 240 -11.96 -0.07 -1.17
C GLY A 240 -10.49 -0.36 -1.35
N SER A 241 -9.66 0.23 -0.49
CA SER A 241 -8.25 -0.06 -0.34
C SER A 241 -7.92 -0.29 1.14
N GLY A 242 -6.78 -0.89 1.43
CA GLY A 242 -6.34 -1.08 2.81
C GLY A 242 -7.33 -1.88 3.67
N SER A 243 -7.39 -1.55 4.94
CA SER A 243 -8.20 -2.28 5.94
C SER A 243 -9.69 -2.31 5.63
N GLU A 244 -10.22 -1.37 4.85
CA GLU A 244 -11.65 -1.25 4.55
C GLU A 244 -12.16 -2.34 3.61
N VAL A 245 -11.29 -2.99 2.84
CA VAL A 245 -11.66 -4.09 1.94
C VAL A 245 -12.35 -5.24 2.69
N HIS A 246 -11.95 -5.51 3.94
CA HIS A 246 -12.57 -6.54 4.78
C HIS A 246 -14.02 -6.22 5.15
N LEU A 247 -14.35 -4.92 5.32
CA LEU A 247 -15.73 -4.49 5.54
C LEU A 247 -16.58 -4.76 4.31
N LEU A 248 -16.02 -4.56 3.12
CA LEU A 248 -16.71 -4.77 1.85
C LEU A 248 -17.04 -6.23 1.61
N LEU A 249 -16.12 -7.16 1.90
CA LEU A 249 -16.36 -8.60 1.79
C LEU A 249 -17.50 -9.05 2.72
N LYS A 250 -17.48 -8.59 3.98
CA LYS A 250 -18.55 -8.88 4.94
C LYS A 250 -19.88 -8.22 4.54
N ALA A 251 -19.83 -7.01 3.99
CA ALA A 251 -21.03 -6.33 3.49
C ALA A 251 -21.63 -7.05 2.27
N GLN A 252 -20.79 -7.55 1.35
CA GLN A 252 -21.22 -8.37 0.22
C GLN A 252 -22.00 -9.62 0.68
N GLU A 253 -21.50 -10.33 1.69
CA GLU A 253 -22.17 -11.51 2.24
C GLU A 253 -23.56 -11.15 2.81
N LYS A 254 -23.68 -10.01 3.55
CA LYS A 254 -24.98 -9.55 4.06
C LYS A 254 -25.92 -9.12 2.94
N LEU A 255 -25.45 -8.38 1.95
CA LEU A 255 -26.23 -7.97 0.79
C LEU A 255 -26.72 -9.17 -0.02
N LYS A 256 -25.87 -10.20 -0.20
CA LYS A 256 -26.25 -11.45 -0.87
C LYS A 256 -27.37 -12.19 -0.12
N ALA A 257 -27.35 -12.22 1.22
CA ALA A 257 -28.43 -12.79 2.02
C ALA A 257 -29.78 -12.09 1.82
N GLU A 258 -29.75 -10.83 1.39
CA GLU A 258 -30.93 -10.02 1.02
C GLU A 258 -31.18 -10.03 -0.50
N SER A 259 -30.58 -10.94 -1.26
CA SER A 259 -30.70 -11.08 -2.72
C SER A 259 -30.18 -9.86 -3.53
N ILE A 260 -29.29 -9.06 -2.94
CA ILE A 260 -28.62 -7.95 -3.60
C ILE A 260 -27.27 -8.43 -4.12
N GLN A 261 -27.07 -8.31 -5.42
CA GLN A 261 -25.83 -8.70 -6.10
C GLN A 261 -24.83 -7.56 -6.06
N ALA A 262 -23.72 -7.76 -5.32
CA ALA A 262 -22.66 -6.77 -5.17
C ALA A 262 -21.33 -7.35 -5.63
N ARG A 263 -20.55 -6.56 -6.36
CA ARG A 263 -19.15 -6.85 -6.69
C ARG A 263 -18.26 -6.14 -5.69
N VAL A 264 -17.20 -6.79 -5.22
CA VAL A 264 -16.14 -6.17 -4.40
C VAL A 264 -14.88 -5.99 -5.23
N VAL A 265 -14.38 -4.77 -5.26
CA VAL A 265 -13.13 -4.39 -5.93
C VAL A 265 -12.11 -3.97 -4.87
N SER A 266 -10.98 -4.68 -4.80
CA SER A 266 -9.79 -4.16 -4.12
C SER A 266 -9.10 -3.16 -5.03
N PHE A 267 -8.80 -1.97 -4.49
CA PHE A 267 -8.23 -0.86 -5.27
C PHE A 267 -6.95 -0.30 -4.60
N PRO A 268 -5.89 -1.10 -4.51
CA PRO A 268 -4.67 -0.69 -3.83
C PRO A 268 -3.93 0.48 -4.48
N SER A 269 -4.02 0.71 -5.80
CA SER A 269 -3.28 1.79 -6.47
C SER A 269 -4.08 2.41 -7.63
N TRP A 270 -4.35 3.71 -7.51
CA TRP A 270 -5.04 4.47 -8.55
C TRP A 270 -4.17 4.64 -9.80
N GLU A 271 -2.90 4.94 -9.62
CA GLU A 271 -1.97 5.26 -10.69
C GLU A 271 -1.73 4.04 -11.59
N ILE A 272 -1.56 2.87 -10.99
CA ILE A 272 -1.40 1.61 -11.73
C ILE A 272 -2.67 1.26 -12.50
N PHE A 273 -3.85 1.43 -11.89
CA PHE A 273 -5.12 1.15 -12.54
C PHE A 273 -5.39 2.12 -13.70
N ASP A 274 -5.09 3.39 -13.51
CA ASP A 274 -5.27 4.41 -14.55
C ASP A 274 -4.43 4.13 -15.81
N ALA A 275 -3.29 3.48 -15.63
CA ALA A 275 -2.42 3.06 -16.74
C ALA A 275 -2.92 1.79 -17.47
N GLN A 276 -3.94 1.08 -16.95
CA GLN A 276 -4.49 -0.12 -17.61
C GLN A 276 -5.25 0.21 -18.90
N SER A 277 -5.42 -0.81 -19.74
CA SER A 277 -6.21 -0.68 -20.97
C SER A 277 -7.68 -0.33 -20.68
N SER A 278 -8.34 0.27 -21.66
CA SER A 278 -9.76 0.61 -21.56
C SER A 278 -10.63 -0.63 -21.34
N GLU A 279 -10.26 -1.76 -21.97
CA GLU A 279 -10.98 -3.04 -21.81
C GLU A 279 -10.86 -3.55 -20.37
N TYR A 280 -9.67 -3.45 -19.77
CA TYR A 280 -9.49 -3.87 -18.39
C TYR A 280 -10.27 -2.99 -17.41
N LYS A 281 -10.21 -1.66 -17.61
CA LYS A 281 -11.00 -0.71 -16.81
C LYS A 281 -12.50 -0.96 -16.92
N GLU A 282 -12.99 -1.25 -18.12
CA GLU A 282 -14.40 -1.59 -18.35
C GLU A 282 -14.78 -2.94 -17.71
N LYS A 283 -13.89 -3.92 -17.70
CA LYS A 283 -14.10 -5.20 -16.99
C LYS A 283 -14.29 -4.99 -15.49
N VAL A 284 -13.45 -4.15 -14.86
CA VAL A 284 -13.52 -3.89 -13.42
C VAL A 284 -14.71 -2.99 -13.08
N PHE A 285 -14.90 -1.91 -13.83
CA PHE A 285 -15.92 -0.89 -13.66
C PHE A 285 -16.79 -0.74 -14.92
N PRO A 286 -17.71 -1.69 -15.19
CA PRO A 286 -18.60 -1.59 -16.32
C PRO A 286 -19.42 -0.30 -16.31
N LYS A 287 -19.57 0.35 -17.47
CA LYS A 287 -20.28 1.64 -17.60
C LYS A 287 -21.76 1.55 -17.27
N ASN A 288 -22.37 0.40 -17.51
CA ASN A 288 -23.77 0.14 -17.17
C ASN A 288 -23.99 -0.03 -15.66
N ILE A 289 -22.95 -0.34 -14.86
CA ILE A 289 -23.05 -0.42 -13.41
C ILE A 289 -22.63 0.93 -12.82
N ARG A 290 -23.61 1.83 -12.67
CA ARG A 290 -23.38 3.21 -12.23
C ARG A 290 -23.38 3.36 -10.71
N ARG A 291 -24.07 2.48 -9.98
CA ARG A 291 -24.11 2.49 -8.51
C ARG A 291 -22.79 1.93 -7.97
N ARG A 292 -21.98 2.81 -7.37
CA ARG A 292 -20.65 2.48 -6.85
C ARG A 292 -20.47 3.13 -5.48
N LEU A 293 -20.08 2.35 -4.50
CA LEU A 293 -19.79 2.82 -3.15
C LEU A 293 -18.30 2.62 -2.86
N ALA A 294 -17.56 3.71 -2.70
CA ALA A 294 -16.19 3.67 -2.23
C ALA A 294 -16.12 3.77 -0.70
N VAL A 295 -15.20 3.02 -0.08
CA VAL A 295 -14.97 3.03 1.36
C VAL A 295 -13.48 3.10 1.61
N GLU A 296 -13.01 4.21 2.17
CA GLU A 296 -11.59 4.42 2.48
C GLU A 296 -11.45 5.34 3.69
N ALA A 297 -10.71 4.89 4.71
CA ALA A 297 -10.42 5.67 5.92
C ALA A 297 -9.39 6.78 5.63
N GLY A 298 -9.81 7.74 4.83
CA GLY A 298 -9.08 8.92 4.40
C GLY A 298 -10.03 9.94 3.80
N SER A 299 -9.51 11.05 3.29
CA SER A 299 -10.31 12.08 2.63
C SER A 299 -11.05 11.51 1.42
N PRO A 300 -12.36 11.78 1.25
CA PRO A 300 -13.13 11.31 0.09
C PRO A 300 -12.77 12.04 -1.22
N ILE A 301 -11.95 13.08 -1.16
CA ILE A 301 -11.53 13.86 -2.34
C ILE A 301 -10.84 12.93 -3.35
N GLY A 302 -11.22 13.08 -4.62
CA GLY A 302 -10.67 12.30 -5.74
C GLY A 302 -11.44 11.02 -6.06
N TRP A 303 -12.20 10.45 -5.14
CA TRP A 303 -13.01 9.25 -5.40
C TRP A 303 -14.10 9.47 -6.45
N CYS A 304 -14.54 10.74 -6.67
CA CYS A 304 -15.48 11.10 -7.74
C CYS A 304 -15.03 10.64 -9.14
N LYS A 305 -13.74 10.37 -9.33
CA LYS A 305 -13.20 9.80 -10.58
C LYS A 305 -13.68 8.37 -10.84
N TYR A 306 -13.94 7.60 -9.80
CA TYR A 306 -14.24 6.16 -9.87
C TYR A 306 -15.66 5.82 -9.48
N VAL A 307 -16.23 6.55 -8.51
CA VAL A 307 -17.66 6.53 -8.26
C VAL A 307 -18.36 7.43 -9.28
N THR A 308 -19.57 7.09 -9.68
CA THR A 308 -20.36 7.89 -10.61
C THR A 308 -21.21 8.90 -9.84
N GLU A 309 -22.01 9.70 -10.56
CA GLU A 309 -23.03 10.57 -9.94
C GLU A 309 -24.10 9.79 -9.15
N ASP A 310 -24.30 8.51 -9.50
CA ASP A 310 -25.22 7.59 -8.81
C ASP A 310 -24.51 6.79 -7.69
N GLY A 311 -23.31 7.18 -7.32
CA GLY A 311 -22.48 6.55 -6.28
C GLY A 311 -22.29 7.42 -5.04
N ASP A 312 -21.59 6.87 -4.04
CA ASP A 312 -21.28 7.59 -2.80
C ASP A 312 -19.91 7.15 -2.24
N VAL A 313 -19.40 7.85 -1.23
CA VAL A 313 -18.12 7.58 -0.57
C VAL A 313 -18.30 7.59 0.94
N ILE A 314 -17.89 6.52 1.61
CA ILE A 314 -17.64 6.52 3.06
C ILE A 314 -16.19 6.89 3.25
N GLY A 315 -15.93 8.12 3.70
CA GLY A 315 -14.60 8.69 3.92
C GLY A 315 -14.58 9.58 5.15
N ILE A 316 -13.45 10.23 5.40
CA ILE A 316 -13.20 11.07 6.57
C ILE A 316 -13.17 12.53 6.15
N THR A 317 -13.99 13.36 6.80
CA THR A 317 -14.10 14.81 6.52
C THR A 317 -13.79 15.69 7.74
N LYS A 318 -13.40 15.08 8.86
CA LYS A 318 -12.99 15.74 10.11
C LYS A 318 -11.75 15.06 10.67
N PHE A 319 -11.02 15.71 11.55
CA PHE A 319 -9.88 15.07 12.23
C PHE A 319 -10.31 13.88 13.08
N GLY A 320 -9.40 12.94 13.28
CA GLY A 320 -9.60 11.78 14.13
C GLY A 320 -9.62 12.12 15.64
N GLU A 321 -9.76 11.11 16.47
CA GLU A 321 -9.86 11.23 17.92
C GLU A 321 -9.05 10.13 18.61
N SER A 322 -8.53 10.40 19.84
CA SER A 322 -7.76 9.42 20.61
C SER A 322 -8.69 8.46 21.32
N ALA A 323 -8.79 7.24 20.81
CA ALA A 323 -9.51 6.12 21.38
C ALA A 323 -9.01 4.80 20.77
N PRO A 324 -9.41 3.62 21.28
CA PRO A 324 -9.11 2.35 20.60
C PRO A 324 -9.53 2.37 19.14
N GLY A 325 -8.66 1.88 18.24
CA GLY A 325 -8.86 2.02 16.79
C GLY A 325 -10.19 1.50 16.27
N GLU A 326 -10.69 0.38 16.85
CA GLU A 326 -11.99 -0.18 16.47
C GLU A 326 -13.16 0.75 16.86
N GLU A 327 -13.05 1.45 17.99
CA GLU A 327 -14.06 2.41 18.43
C GLU A 327 -14.05 3.65 17.52
N VAL A 328 -12.87 4.17 17.20
CA VAL A 328 -12.72 5.30 16.27
C VAL A 328 -13.29 4.94 14.91
N MET A 329 -12.90 3.80 14.35
CA MET A 329 -13.42 3.34 13.05
C MET A 329 -14.95 3.24 13.06
N LYS A 330 -15.53 2.69 14.11
CA LYS A 330 -16.98 2.58 14.28
C LYS A 330 -17.68 3.94 14.36
N GLU A 331 -17.15 4.87 15.14
CA GLU A 331 -17.69 6.22 15.32
C GLU A 331 -17.67 7.03 14.02
N TYR A 332 -16.67 6.78 13.18
CA TYR A 332 -16.53 7.39 11.86
C TYR A 332 -17.29 6.65 10.74
N GLY A 333 -18.07 5.63 11.12
CA GLY A 333 -18.96 4.93 10.19
C GLY A 333 -18.31 3.81 9.37
N PHE A 334 -17.09 3.42 9.69
CA PHE A 334 -16.43 2.27 9.04
C PHE A 334 -16.91 0.97 9.67
N THR A 335 -18.18 0.64 9.42
CA THR A 335 -18.83 -0.59 9.88
C THR A 335 -19.52 -1.31 8.74
N VAL A 336 -19.66 -2.62 8.86
CA VAL A 336 -20.38 -3.44 7.87
C VAL A 336 -21.82 -2.97 7.72
N GLU A 337 -22.46 -2.61 8.84
CA GLU A 337 -23.85 -2.13 8.88
C GLU A 337 -24.04 -0.84 8.07
N ASN A 338 -23.11 0.11 8.23
CA ASN A 338 -23.18 1.38 7.50
C ASN A 338 -22.91 1.16 5.99
N VAL A 339 -21.94 0.29 5.63
CA VAL A 339 -21.69 -0.05 4.22
C VAL A 339 -22.95 -0.66 3.59
N VAL A 340 -23.60 -1.62 4.27
CA VAL A 340 -24.85 -2.22 3.79
C VAL A 340 -25.97 -1.20 3.66
N ALA A 341 -26.14 -0.34 4.67
CA ALA A 341 -27.18 0.70 4.66
C ALA A 341 -26.98 1.69 3.50
N LYS A 342 -25.74 2.17 3.31
CA LYS A 342 -25.38 3.06 2.19
C LYS A 342 -25.56 2.39 0.83
N ALA A 343 -25.11 1.14 0.69
CA ALA A 343 -25.30 0.36 -0.54
C ALA A 343 -26.79 0.22 -0.88
N LYS A 344 -27.64 -0.08 0.09
CA LYS A 344 -29.09 -0.19 -0.11
C LYS A 344 -29.73 1.16 -0.46
N SER A 345 -29.27 2.27 0.11
CA SER A 345 -29.79 3.59 -0.23
C SER A 345 -29.49 3.99 -1.68
N LEU A 346 -28.35 3.54 -2.24
CA LEU A 346 -27.99 3.77 -3.63
C LEU A 346 -28.84 2.93 -4.62
N LEU A 347 -29.52 1.89 -4.13
CA LEU A 347 -30.36 1.02 -4.96
C LEU A 347 -31.83 1.46 -5.02
N GLN A 348 -32.23 2.37 -4.15
CA GLN A 348 -33.57 2.98 -4.14
C GLN A 348 -33.68 4.09 -5.20
#